data_5b33594399518febbfe4414d5b0c88d4
#
_entry.id   5b33594399518febbfe4414d5b0c88d4
#
_cell.length_a   1.000
_cell.length_b   1.000
_cell.length_c   1.000
_cell.angle_alpha   90.00
_cell.angle_beta   90.00
_cell.angle_gamma   90.00
#
_symmetry.space_group_name_H-M   'P 1'
#
loop_
_entity.id
_entity.type
_entity.pdbx_description
1 polymer ?
#
loop_
_entity_poly.entity_id
_entity_poly.type
_entity_poly.pdbx_seq_one_letter_code
_entity_poly.pdbx_strand_id
1 'polypeptide(L)'
;MKQIFKSRERLWVSLFIISFAILLVTPQLFTRKVILGSDSIFHYNRFYEAAMQLKNGNFSYFLSLYGFQQSGRIVNALYGPFFAYLQGGLILISGTWFRYQIVSRVLLHILAESSMYALLKQCKVKTSIALSLGLLYATTFSIQYWTMRQGFSSWGAALLPYCFIPAIHYVFYQRVDQVRLALSMALIFQIHVLSALMLAMMYLPFYLYTFVKATTSKKKETILKVLIAVILFLLLTVNVWGVLLYLRGANHLLDPFINREIGKNGIDGTARYWLYTPISLMVLLILQFIYAIVNWKKLARWKRILHFIYFVFFFLSTGLFPWQYLVENGNTFAELIQFPFRFFVPATILLLAITGLTVTRFVNWRKSIAVLLFAFAGVGLIQNIMDTTDRVKSAAQDGELISIVKHTYVEGDYQTISLTMNDSDLSQFLNLVVKSTPDYVPIYGTIGKQNTYDLYYENIVTNQRTEKLIKDNYLVLTWQADEGEELNLPIVVYKDSILTLNGKELDKDDYNLSTIGTPTVSSQEGKNKLELRYQEPEWLFVAIGAPLIVLGIIGLQWIYIKVKTQKVA
;
A
#
# COMPACT_ATOMS: atom_id res chain seq x y z
N MET A 1 2.32 -22.09 -36.83
CA MET A 1 0.90 -21.83 -36.49
C MET A 1 0.63 -21.71 -34.99
N LYS A 2 0.90 -22.72 -34.13
CA LYS A 2 0.63 -22.62 -32.67
C LYS A 2 1.28 -21.42 -31.97
N GLN A 3 2.49 -21.02 -32.34
CA GLN A 3 3.17 -19.85 -31.76
C GLN A 3 2.52 -18.51 -32.19
N ILE A 4 2.09 -18.39 -33.43
CA ILE A 4 1.41 -17.20 -33.96
C ILE A 4 0.04 -17.02 -33.30
N PHE A 5 -0.74 -18.08 -33.13
CA PHE A 5 -2.02 -18.03 -32.42
C PHE A 5 -1.84 -17.65 -30.95
N LYS A 6 -0.80 -18.17 -30.29
CA LYS A 6 -0.49 -17.82 -28.89
C LYS A 6 -0.01 -16.35 -28.75
N SER A 7 0.67 -15.83 -29.75
CA SER A 7 1.08 -14.42 -29.82
C SER A 7 -0.13 -13.51 -30.01
N ARG A 8 -1.06 -13.83 -30.95
CA ARG A 8 -2.29 -13.07 -31.15
C ARG A 8 -3.20 -13.08 -29.91
N GLU A 9 -3.36 -14.24 -29.25
CA GLU A 9 -4.15 -14.33 -28.00
C GLU A 9 -3.60 -13.40 -26.91
N ARG A 10 -2.28 -13.35 -26.72
CA ARG A 10 -1.63 -12.46 -25.76
C ARG A 10 -1.86 -11.00 -26.10
N LEU A 11 -1.73 -10.64 -27.38
CA LEU A 11 -1.96 -9.26 -27.83
C LEU A 11 -3.39 -8.81 -27.51
N TRP A 12 -4.40 -9.62 -27.84
CA TRP A 12 -5.79 -9.30 -27.55
C TRP A 12 -6.05 -9.17 -26.04
N VAL A 13 -5.53 -10.07 -25.23
CA VAL A 13 -5.65 -9.99 -23.77
C VAL A 13 -5.05 -8.68 -23.26
N SER A 14 -3.84 -8.31 -23.72
CA SER A 14 -3.21 -7.05 -23.30
C SER A 14 -4.01 -5.82 -23.74
N LEU A 15 -4.55 -5.81 -24.97
CA LEU A 15 -5.39 -4.72 -25.44
C LEU A 15 -6.67 -4.57 -24.62
N PHE A 16 -7.35 -5.66 -24.28
CA PHE A 16 -8.54 -5.60 -23.41
C PHE A 16 -8.20 -5.06 -22.02
N ILE A 17 -7.13 -5.53 -21.39
CA ILE A 17 -6.67 -5.04 -20.09
C ILE A 17 -6.37 -3.53 -20.15
N ILE A 18 -5.55 -3.08 -21.09
CA ILE A 18 -5.20 -1.66 -21.21
C ILE A 18 -6.45 -0.79 -21.48
N SER A 19 -7.31 -1.22 -22.40
CA SER A 19 -8.53 -0.46 -22.74
C SER A 19 -9.47 -0.37 -21.53
N PHE A 20 -9.65 -1.44 -20.78
CA PHE A 20 -10.52 -1.47 -19.61
C PHE A 20 -9.98 -0.60 -18.48
N ALA A 21 -8.66 -0.65 -18.23
CA ALA A 21 -7.99 0.22 -17.27
C ALA A 21 -8.14 1.72 -17.61
N ILE A 22 -8.07 2.08 -18.91
CA ILE A 22 -8.31 3.46 -19.37
C ILE A 22 -9.77 3.84 -19.16
N LEU A 23 -10.72 2.96 -19.49
CA LEU A 23 -12.14 3.23 -19.29
C LEU A 23 -12.50 3.52 -17.82
N LEU A 24 -11.85 2.86 -16.86
CA LEU A 24 -12.05 3.10 -15.41
C LEU A 24 -11.66 4.51 -14.95
N VAL A 25 -10.79 5.20 -15.67
CA VAL A 25 -10.36 6.57 -15.33
C VAL A 25 -10.99 7.66 -16.20
N THR A 26 -11.87 7.29 -17.15
CA THR A 26 -12.50 8.24 -18.08
C THR A 26 -13.22 9.41 -17.42
N PRO A 27 -13.96 9.28 -16.29
CA PRO A 27 -14.59 10.42 -15.65
C PRO A 27 -13.58 11.52 -15.25
N GLN A 28 -12.41 11.12 -14.74
CA GLN A 28 -11.36 12.08 -14.39
C GLN A 28 -10.68 12.68 -15.63
N LEU A 29 -10.46 11.86 -16.67
CA LEU A 29 -9.87 12.36 -17.93
C LEU A 29 -10.73 13.45 -18.56
N PHE A 30 -12.05 13.27 -18.61
CA PHE A 30 -12.97 14.25 -19.20
C PHE A 30 -13.18 15.49 -18.33
N THR A 31 -13.24 15.31 -17.02
CA THR A 31 -13.50 16.43 -16.10
C THR A 31 -12.23 17.17 -15.68
N ARG A 32 -11.04 16.58 -15.90
CA ARG A 32 -9.74 17.06 -15.41
C ARG A 32 -9.71 17.30 -13.90
N LYS A 33 -10.50 16.52 -13.16
CA LYS A 33 -10.61 16.63 -11.70
C LYS A 33 -9.87 15.49 -11.02
N VAL A 34 -9.37 15.77 -9.83
CA VAL A 34 -8.72 14.77 -8.96
C VAL A 34 -9.69 14.28 -7.91
N ILE A 35 -9.42 13.09 -7.40
CA ILE A 35 -10.15 12.51 -6.27
C ILE A 35 -9.18 12.45 -5.10
N LEU A 36 -9.54 13.09 -4.00
CA LEU A 36 -8.82 13.03 -2.75
C LEU A 36 -9.63 12.23 -1.74
N GLY A 37 -8.96 11.37 -1.01
CA GLY A 37 -9.53 10.62 0.09
C GLY A 37 -8.85 10.99 1.41
N SER A 38 -9.31 10.39 2.50
CA SER A 38 -8.89 10.71 3.87
C SER A 38 -7.37 10.66 4.08
N ASP A 39 -6.66 9.72 3.45
CA ASP A 39 -5.22 9.53 3.65
C ASP A 39 -4.38 9.86 2.42
N SER A 40 -5.01 10.41 1.35
CA SER A 40 -4.29 10.75 0.11
C SER A 40 -3.17 11.76 0.38
N ILE A 41 -3.44 12.79 1.19
CA ILE A 41 -2.46 13.83 1.48
C ILE A 41 -1.24 13.29 2.23
N PHE A 42 -1.44 12.35 3.16
CA PHE A 42 -0.33 11.69 3.85
C PHE A 42 0.57 10.94 2.86
N HIS A 43 -0.02 10.15 1.96
CA HIS A 43 0.76 9.39 0.96
C HIS A 43 1.34 10.29 -0.13
N TYR A 44 0.67 11.38 -0.50
CA TYR A 44 1.23 12.37 -1.44
C TYR A 44 2.46 13.05 -0.87
N ASN A 45 2.48 13.40 0.43
CA ASN A 45 3.69 13.90 1.09
C ASN A 45 4.85 12.88 1.04
N ARG A 46 4.57 11.58 1.27
CA ARG A 46 5.57 10.52 1.16
C ARG A 46 6.17 10.40 -0.25
N PHE A 47 5.33 10.48 -1.26
CA PHE A 47 5.73 10.34 -2.65
C PHE A 47 6.39 11.61 -3.18
N TYR A 48 5.94 12.79 -2.72
CA TYR A 48 6.57 14.07 -2.99
C TYR A 48 7.98 14.14 -2.41
N GLU A 49 8.16 13.71 -1.18
CA GLU A 49 9.48 13.56 -0.56
C GLU A 49 10.43 12.77 -1.45
N ALA A 50 10.02 11.58 -1.88
CA ALA A 50 10.84 10.74 -2.75
C ALA A 50 11.06 11.37 -4.15
N ALA A 51 10.05 12.04 -4.72
CA ALA A 51 10.16 12.75 -6.00
C ALA A 51 11.20 13.86 -5.93
N MET A 52 11.17 14.67 -4.87
CA MET A 52 12.08 15.79 -4.73
C MET A 52 13.51 15.34 -4.40
N GLN A 53 13.69 14.27 -3.64
CA GLN A 53 15.00 13.65 -3.43
C GLN A 53 15.59 13.16 -4.76
N LEU A 54 14.79 12.49 -5.60
CA LEU A 54 15.23 12.06 -6.94
C LEU A 54 15.57 13.25 -7.85
N LYS A 55 14.78 14.32 -7.80
CA LYS A 55 14.97 15.51 -8.64
C LYS A 55 16.24 16.26 -8.28
N ASN A 56 16.52 16.42 -6.99
CA ASN A 56 17.61 17.22 -6.48
C ASN A 56 18.90 16.42 -6.17
N GLY A 57 18.82 15.09 -6.18
CA GLY A 57 19.97 14.22 -5.92
C GLY A 57 20.43 14.19 -4.45
N ASN A 58 19.59 14.64 -3.52
CA ASN A 58 19.86 14.63 -2.08
C ASN A 58 19.00 13.57 -1.38
N PHE A 59 19.62 12.47 -1.01
CA PHE A 59 18.93 11.31 -0.43
C PHE A 59 19.07 11.34 1.10
N SER A 60 17.95 11.47 1.80
CA SER A 60 17.84 11.22 3.23
C SER A 60 16.98 9.99 3.46
N TYR A 61 17.53 8.97 4.12
CA TYR A 61 16.76 7.75 4.41
C TYR A 61 15.73 7.98 5.51
N PHE A 62 16.06 8.78 6.50
CA PHE A 62 15.24 9.03 7.69
C PHE A 62 14.42 10.30 7.57
N LEU A 63 15.06 11.44 7.42
CA LEU A 63 14.39 12.74 7.50
C LEU A 63 13.54 13.03 6.26
N SER A 64 12.29 13.46 6.49
CA SER A 64 11.49 14.11 5.46
C SER A 64 11.92 15.57 5.34
N LEU A 65 12.58 15.89 4.22
CA LEU A 65 13.15 17.22 3.95
C LEU A 65 12.18 18.10 3.15
N TYR A 66 11.35 17.50 2.29
CA TYR A 66 10.45 18.22 1.38
C TYR A 66 8.99 18.07 1.78
N GLY A 67 8.56 16.86 2.14
CA GLY A 67 7.20 16.58 2.57
C GLY A 67 6.94 16.90 4.04
N PHE A 68 5.69 16.74 4.47
CA PHE A 68 5.29 16.89 5.88
C PHE A 68 5.73 18.22 6.49
N GLN A 69 5.51 19.33 5.77
CA GLN A 69 5.87 20.70 6.14
C GLN A 69 7.38 20.87 6.44
N GLN A 70 8.22 20.05 5.80
CA GLN A 70 9.68 20.07 6.05
C GLN A 70 10.01 19.93 7.55
N SER A 71 9.33 19.04 8.23
CA SER A 71 9.47 18.88 9.69
C SER A 71 10.59 17.94 10.12
N GLY A 72 11.33 17.33 9.19
CA GLY A 72 12.35 16.32 9.53
C GLY A 72 11.78 15.01 10.07
N ARG A 73 10.48 14.80 9.96
CA ARG A 73 9.75 13.64 10.47
C ARG A 73 10.11 12.37 9.71
N ILE A 74 10.28 11.26 10.45
CA ILE A 74 10.62 9.96 9.86
C ILE A 74 9.35 9.22 9.44
N VAL A 75 9.15 9.01 8.13
CA VAL A 75 7.97 8.32 7.60
C VAL A 75 8.35 7.25 6.56
N ASN A 76 9.05 7.60 5.48
CA ASN A 76 9.34 6.67 4.40
C ASN A 76 10.20 5.48 4.85
N ALA A 77 11.11 5.67 5.80
CA ALA A 77 11.90 4.61 6.39
C ALA A 77 11.04 3.50 7.05
N LEU A 78 9.89 3.89 7.65
CA LEU A 78 8.97 2.97 8.33
C LEU A 78 8.02 2.23 7.39
N TYR A 79 7.70 2.83 6.24
CA TYR A 79 6.79 2.24 5.24
C TYR A 79 7.48 1.46 4.11
N GLY A 80 8.81 1.47 4.05
CA GLY A 80 9.58 0.95 2.94
C GLY A 80 9.75 1.99 1.82
N PRO A 81 10.94 2.60 1.70
CA PRO A 81 11.17 3.74 0.81
C PRO A 81 11.15 3.37 -0.67
N PHE A 82 11.48 2.13 -1.06
CA PHE A 82 11.56 1.74 -2.47
C PHE A 82 10.25 1.96 -3.23
N PHE A 83 9.11 1.67 -2.59
CA PHE A 83 7.83 1.95 -3.21
C PHE A 83 7.54 3.45 -3.30
N ALA A 84 7.95 4.24 -2.30
CA ALA A 84 7.82 5.70 -2.36
C ALA A 84 8.66 6.29 -3.49
N TYR A 85 9.88 5.80 -3.72
CA TYR A 85 10.71 6.22 -4.86
C TYR A 85 10.11 5.81 -6.20
N LEU A 86 9.47 4.64 -6.32
CA LEU A 86 8.73 4.27 -7.52
C LEU A 86 7.60 5.27 -7.81
N GLN A 87 6.81 5.63 -6.81
CA GLN A 87 5.74 6.62 -6.95
C GLN A 87 6.30 8.03 -7.21
N GLY A 88 7.39 8.40 -6.53
CA GLY A 88 8.11 9.66 -6.78
C GLY A 88 8.59 9.78 -8.22
N GLY A 89 9.16 8.72 -8.78
CA GLY A 89 9.52 8.64 -10.20
C GLY A 89 8.32 8.84 -11.14
N LEU A 90 7.17 8.22 -10.82
CA LEU A 90 5.93 8.41 -11.58
C LEU A 90 5.43 9.86 -11.49
N ILE A 91 5.56 10.52 -10.34
CA ILE A 91 5.22 11.95 -10.17
C ILE A 91 6.08 12.80 -11.09
N LEU A 92 7.40 12.60 -11.09
CA LEU A 92 8.33 13.37 -11.93
C LEU A 92 8.04 13.18 -13.43
N ILE A 93 7.78 11.96 -13.87
CA ILE A 93 7.41 11.67 -15.27
C ILE A 93 6.06 12.32 -15.63
N SER A 94 5.12 12.35 -14.70
CA SER A 94 3.79 12.92 -14.91
C SER A 94 3.78 14.45 -14.89
N GLY A 95 4.64 15.08 -14.10
CA GLY A 95 4.85 16.50 -13.99
C GLY A 95 3.78 17.28 -13.22
N THR A 96 2.58 16.73 -13.00
CA THR A 96 1.50 17.33 -12.20
C THR A 96 0.78 16.28 -11.37
N TRP A 97 0.13 16.67 -10.27
CA TRP A 97 -0.65 15.74 -9.44
C TRP A 97 -1.81 15.09 -10.18
N PHE A 98 -2.48 15.83 -11.05
CA PHE A 98 -3.56 15.29 -11.87
C PHE A 98 -3.05 14.16 -12.80
N ARG A 99 -2.00 14.45 -13.58
CA ARG A 99 -1.43 13.42 -14.49
C ARG A 99 -0.90 12.21 -13.73
N TYR A 100 -0.23 12.46 -12.60
CA TYR A 100 0.23 11.39 -11.73
C TYR A 100 -0.92 10.48 -11.27
N GLN A 101 -2.04 11.07 -10.82
CA GLN A 101 -3.19 10.29 -10.37
C GLN A 101 -3.76 9.43 -11.50
N ILE A 102 -3.87 9.97 -12.72
CA ILE A 102 -4.33 9.21 -13.89
C ILE A 102 -3.37 8.06 -14.23
N VAL A 103 -2.08 8.35 -14.38
CA VAL A 103 -1.06 7.35 -14.73
C VAL A 103 -0.99 6.26 -13.67
N SER A 104 -0.93 6.65 -12.41
CA SER A 104 -0.88 5.73 -11.26
C SER A 104 -2.12 4.81 -11.23
N ARG A 105 -3.33 5.35 -11.46
CA ARG A 105 -4.57 4.55 -11.50
C ARG A 105 -4.63 3.59 -12.68
N VAL A 106 -4.26 4.03 -13.87
CA VAL A 106 -4.20 3.15 -15.06
C VAL A 106 -3.23 1.99 -14.82
N LEU A 107 -2.01 2.28 -14.32
CA LEU A 107 -1.03 1.24 -14.00
C LEU A 107 -1.55 0.28 -12.91
N LEU A 108 -2.20 0.79 -11.89
CA LEU A 108 -2.79 -0.02 -10.83
C LEU A 108 -3.86 -0.98 -11.37
N HIS A 109 -4.77 -0.50 -12.24
CA HIS A 109 -5.81 -1.34 -12.83
C HIS A 109 -5.20 -2.41 -13.74
N ILE A 110 -4.23 -2.06 -14.60
CA ILE A 110 -3.49 -3.02 -15.43
C ILE A 110 -2.84 -4.11 -14.56
N LEU A 111 -2.22 -3.73 -13.45
CA LEU A 111 -1.59 -4.69 -12.52
C LEU A 111 -2.62 -5.59 -11.83
N ALA A 112 -3.75 -5.05 -11.37
CA ALA A 112 -4.80 -5.83 -10.72
C ALA A 112 -5.41 -6.88 -11.69
N GLU A 113 -5.77 -6.45 -12.90
CA GLU A 113 -6.33 -7.30 -13.94
C GLU A 113 -5.33 -8.40 -14.37
N SER A 114 -4.09 -8.00 -14.65
CA SER A 114 -3.03 -8.91 -15.06
C SER A 114 -2.66 -9.92 -13.97
N SER A 115 -2.62 -9.47 -12.72
CA SER A 115 -2.32 -10.26 -11.54
C SER A 115 -3.37 -11.36 -11.33
N MET A 116 -4.65 -10.98 -11.35
CA MET A 116 -5.76 -11.95 -11.22
C MET A 116 -5.85 -12.88 -12.42
N TYR A 117 -5.66 -12.37 -13.65
CA TYR A 117 -5.56 -13.19 -14.85
C TYR A 117 -4.45 -14.24 -14.74
N ALA A 118 -3.25 -13.86 -14.28
CA ALA A 118 -2.12 -14.76 -14.11
C ALA A 118 -2.40 -15.86 -13.08
N LEU A 119 -3.02 -15.52 -11.94
CA LEU A 119 -3.44 -16.50 -10.94
C LEU A 119 -4.42 -17.52 -11.54
N LEU A 120 -5.44 -17.06 -12.26
CA LEU A 120 -6.43 -17.93 -12.90
C LEU A 120 -5.83 -18.81 -13.99
N LYS A 121 -4.84 -18.29 -14.74
CA LYS A 121 -4.09 -19.11 -15.71
C LYS A 121 -3.25 -20.19 -15.02
N GLN A 122 -2.66 -19.89 -13.86
CA GLN A 122 -1.98 -20.89 -13.03
C GLN A 122 -2.95 -21.97 -12.53
N CYS A 123 -4.20 -21.60 -12.21
CA CYS A 123 -5.30 -22.53 -11.89
C CYS A 123 -5.84 -23.28 -13.10
N LYS A 124 -5.21 -23.16 -14.28
CA LYS A 124 -5.62 -23.80 -15.56
C LYS A 124 -7.02 -23.37 -16.05
N VAL A 125 -7.46 -22.19 -15.68
CA VAL A 125 -8.70 -21.56 -16.18
C VAL A 125 -8.50 -21.11 -17.63
N LYS A 126 -9.53 -21.24 -18.47
CA LYS A 126 -9.49 -20.79 -19.88
C LYS A 126 -9.33 -19.28 -19.96
N THR A 127 -8.65 -18.82 -21.01
CA THR A 127 -8.27 -17.42 -21.23
C THR A 127 -9.46 -16.44 -21.15
N SER A 128 -10.59 -16.74 -21.82
CA SER A 128 -11.77 -15.87 -21.79
C SER A 128 -12.35 -15.69 -20.38
N ILE A 129 -12.46 -16.76 -19.61
CA ILE A 129 -12.95 -16.73 -18.23
C ILE A 129 -11.94 -16.03 -17.33
N ALA A 130 -10.65 -16.33 -17.48
CA ALA A 130 -9.58 -15.70 -16.71
C ALA A 130 -9.51 -14.19 -16.97
N LEU A 131 -9.68 -13.76 -18.22
CA LEU A 131 -9.74 -12.35 -18.59
C LEU A 131 -10.96 -11.67 -17.96
N SER A 132 -12.18 -12.21 -18.15
CA SER A 132 -13.40 -11.61 -17.59
C SER A 132 -13.33 -11.43 -16.07
N LEU A 133 -12.82 -12.44 -15.35
CA LEU A 133 -12.64 -12.35 -13.89
C LEU A 133 -11.49 -11.43 -13.49
N GLY A 134 -10.45 -11.28 -14.31
CA GLY A 134 -9.38 -10.31 -14.11
C GLY A 134 -9.91 -8.87 -14.22
N LEU A 135 -10.68 -8.58 -15.27
CA LEU A 135 -11.35 -7.28 -15.46
C LEU A 135 -12.32 -6.99 -14.31
N LEU A 136 -13.13 -7.97 -13.92
CA LEU A 136 -14.04 -7.83 -12.77
C LEU A 136 -13.28 -7.51 -11.47
N TYR A 137 -12.11 -8.12 -11.24
CA TYR A 137 -11.31 -7.85 -10.03
C TYR A 137 -10.95 -6.37 -9.90
N ALA A 138 -10.55 -5.72 -10.99
CA ALA A 138 -10.21 -4.29 -10.98
C ALA A 138 -11.40 -3.40 -10.60
N THR A 139 -12.64 -3.84 -10.85
CA THR A 139 -13.86 -3.08 -10.50
C THR A 139 -14.30 -3.28 -9.06
N THR A 140 -13.75 -4.25 -8.34
CA THR A 140 -14.17 -4.55 -6.95
C THR A 140 -13.68 -3.51 -5.97
N PHE A 141 -14.39 -3.35 -4.86
CA PHE A 141 -13.96 -2.43 -3.79
C PHE A 141 -12.62 -2.81 -3.17
N SER A 142 -12.19 -4.07 -3.28
CA SER A 142 -10.84 -4.50 -2.91
C SER A 142 -9.73 -3.67 -3.60
N ILE A 143 -9.99 -3.15 -4.81
CA ILE A 143 -9.10 -2.26 -5.55
C ILE A 143 -9.58 -0.81 -5.42
N GLN A 144 -10.86 -0.52 -5.68
CA GLN A 144 -11.38 0.83 -5.82
C GLN A 144 -11.42 1.63 -4.51
N TYR A 145 -11.71 0.98 -3.37
CA TYR A 145 -11.79 1.66 -2.09
C TYR A 145 -10.48 2.39 -1.75
N TRP A 146 -9.38 1.67 -1.76
CA TRP A 146 -8.08 2.23 -1.40
C TRP A 146 -7.55 3.20 -2.45
N THR A 147 -7.89 2.98 -3.72
CA THR A 147 -7.57 3.90 -4.82
C THR A 147 -8.20 5.26 -4.59
N MET A 148 -9.44 5.28 -4.13
CA MET A 148 -10.20 6.51 -3.89
C MET A 148 -9.93 7.17 -2.53
N ARG A 149 -9.38 6.42 -1.56
CA ARG A 149 -9.16 6.90 -0.18
C ARG A 149 -7.71 7.28 0.11
N GLN A 150 -6.75 6.57 -0.47
CA GLN A 150 -5.34 6.70 -0.10
C GLN A 150 -4.40 6.82 -1.30
N GLY A 151 -4.69 6.14 -2.42
CA GLY A 151 -3.76 5.95 -3.53
C GLY A 151 -2.56 5.04 -3.20
N PHE A 152 -2.64 4.21 -2.14
CA PHE A 152 -1.52 3.42 -1.64
C PHE A 152 -1.83 1.93 -1.44
N SER A 153 -2.68 1.55 -0.48
CA SER A 153 -2.91 0.14 -0.10
C SER A 153 -3.49 -0.71 -1.25
N SER A 154 -4.13 -0.09 -2.24
CA SER A 154 -4.60 -0.73 -3.48
C SER A 154 -3.50 -1.43 -4.27
N TRP A 155 -2.25 -0.95 -4.21
CA TRP A 155 -1.12 -1.59 -4.90
C TRP A 155 -0.80 -2.97 -4.31
N GLY A 156 -0.86 -3.09 -2.98
CA GLY A 156 -0.77 -4.38 -2.31
C GLY A 156 -1.89 -5.32 -2.75
N ALA A 157 -3.15 -4.85 -2.75
CA ALA A 157 -4.29 -5.63 -3.20
C ALA A 157 -4.16 -6.04 -4.68
N ALA A 158 -3.72 -5.15 -5.57
CA ALA A 158 -3.56 -5.43 -6.99
C ALA A 158 -2.55 -6.54 -7.29
N LEU A 159 -1.46 -6.61 -6.55
CA LEU A 159 -0.41 -7.62 -6.74
C LEU A 159 -0.63 -8.91 -5.96
N LEU A 160 -1.50 -8.90 -4.96
CA LEU A 160 -1.75 -10.04 -4.09
C LEU A 160 -2.13 -11.33 -4.86
N PRO A 161 -2.98 -11.31 -5.91
CA PRO A 161 -3.28 -12.51 -6.69
C PRO A 161 -2.04 -13.11 -7.36
N TYR A 162 -1.17 -12.30 -7.94
CA TYR A 162 0.08 -12.76 -8.55
C TYR A 162 1.02 -13.38 -7.51
N CYS A 163 1.14 -12.72 -6.37
CA CYS A 163 1.97 -13.20 -5.27
C CYS A 163 1.41 -14.45 -4.59
N PHE A 164 0.15 -14.79 -4.80
CA PHE A 164 -0.44 -16.06 -4.33
C PHE A 164 -0.13 -17.27 -5.23
N ILE A 165 0.38 -17.08 -6.43
CA ILE A 165 0.74 -18.15 -7.39
C ILE A 165 1.66 -19.23 -6.79
N PRO A 166 2.68 -18.94 -5.94
CA PRO A 166 3.53 -19.96 -5.34
C PRO A 166 2.77 -21.03 -4.53
N ALA A 167 1.68 -20.66 -3.84
CA ALA A 167 0.86 -21.62 -3.11
C ALA A 167 0.12 -22.58 -4.07
N ILE A 168 -0.45 -22.06 -5.13
CA ILE A 168 -1.13 -22.87 -6.17
C ILE A 168 -0.12 -23.79 -6.87
N HIS A 169 1.07 -23.28 -7.16
CA HIS A 169 2.13 -24.09 -7.75
C HIS A 169 2.54 -25.25 -6.83
N TYR A 170 2.69 -24.99 -5.53
CA TYR A 170 3.04 -26.01 -4.56
C TYR A 170 1.95 -27.10 -4.46
N VAL A 171 0.67 -26.73 -4.48
CA VAL A 171 -0.45 -27.69 -4.48
C VAL A 171 -0.43 -28.60 -5.72
N PHE A 172 -0.15 -28.05 -6.91
CA PHE A 172 -0.20 -28.84 -8.15
C PHE A 172 1.04 -29.70 -8.37
N TYR A 173 2.23 -29.19 -8.03
CA TYR A 173 3.50 -29.83 -8.39
C TYR A 173 4.24 -30.41 -7.18
N GLN A 174 3.74 -30.20 -5.97
CA GLN A 174 4.38 -30.63 -4.71
C GLN A 174 5.87 -30.23 -4.64
N ARG A 175 6.20 -29.03 -5.16
CA ARG A 175 7.54 -28.51 -5.28
C ARG A 175 7.56 -27.04 -4.91
N VAL A 176 8.31 -26.70 -3.87
CA VAL A 176 8.51 -25.30 -3.47
C VAL A 176 9.52 -24.64 -4.40
N ASP A 177 9.14 -23.50 -4.98
CA ASP A 177 10.05 -22.58 -5.65
C ASP A 177 10.43 -21.51 -4.63
N GLN A 178 11.57 -21.70 -3.98
CA GLN A 178 12.01 -20.85 -2.87
C GLN A 178 12.28 -19.40 -3.29
N VAL A 179 12.79 -19.20 -4.51
CA VAL A 179 13.07 -17.84 -5.03
C VAL A 179 11.76 -17.11 -5.33
N ARG A 180 10.83 -17.76 -6.03
CA ARG A 180 9.54 -17.15 -6.33
C ARG A 180 8.72 -16.88 -5.08
N LEU A 181 8.78 -17.76 -4.08
CA LEU A 181 8.12 -17.56 -2.79
C LEU A 181 8.70 -16.34 -2.06
N ALA A 182 10.04 -16.26 -1.95
CA ALA A 182 10.73 -15.13 -1.32
C ALA A 182 10.45 -13.80 -2.03
N LEU A 183 10.56 -13.77 -3.37
CA LEU A 183 10.29 -12.57 -4.15
C LEU A 183 8.84 -12.11 -4.03
N SER A 184 7.87 -13.04 -4.01
CA SER A 184 6.45 -12.71 -3.85
C SER A 184 6.17 -12.08 -2.48
N MET A 185 6.71 -12.66 -1.41
CA MET A 185 6.58 -12.11 -0.06
C MET A 185 7.29 -10.77 0.09
N ALA A 186 8.52 -10.66 -0.43
CA ALA A 186 9.30 -9.42 -0.36
C ALA A 186 8.65 -8.28 -1.15
N LEU A 187 8.15 -8.55 -2.35
CA LEU A 187 7.46 -7.55 -3.17
C LEU A 187 6.26 -6.94 -2.44
N ILE A 188 5.40 -7.79 -1.87
CA ILE A 188 4.23 -7.29 -1.13
C ILE A 188 4.65 -6.57 0.16
N PHE A 189 5.67 -7.07 0.87
CA PHE A 189 6.16 -6.46 2.10
C PHE A 189 6.76 -5.07 1.87
N GLN A 190 7.54 -4.88 0.80
CA GLN A 190 8.10 -3.59 0.39
C GLN A 190 7.04 -2.57 -0.04
N ILE A 191 5.85 -3.03 -0.45
CA ILE A 191 4.74 -2.16 -0.83
C ILE A 191 3.84 -1.89 0.39
N HIS A 192 3.37 -2.94 1.08
CA HIS A 192 2.39 -2.82 2.16
C HIS A 192 2.47 -4.01 3.12
N VAL A 193 3.03 -3.77 4.29
CA VAL A 193 3.32 -4.82 5.29
C VAL A 193 2.07 -5.63 5.68
N LEU A 194 0.92 -4.97 5.86
CA LEU A 194 -0.33 -5.66 6.21
C LEU A 194 -0.82 -6.59 5.07
N SER A 195 -0.63 -6.22 3.81
CA SER A 195 -0.92 -7.13 2.68
C SER A 195 0.01 -8.34 2.67
N ALA A 196 1.26 -8.21 3.11
CA ALA A 196 2.16 -9.35 3.27
C ALA A 196 1.69 -10.30 4.38
N LEU A 197 1.16 -9.77 5.48
CA LEU A 197 0.52 -10.58 6.52
C LEU A 197 -0.68 -11.36 5.97
N MET A 198 -1.56 -10.71 5.18
CA MET A 198 -2.69 -11.39 4.52
C MET A 198 -2.20 -12.49 3.57
N LEU A 199 -1.13 -12.26 2.81
CA LEU A 199 -0.54 -13.25 1.92
C LEU A 199 0.02 -14.45 2.70
N ALA A 200 0.70 -14.23 3.82
CA ALA A 200 1.21 -15.29 4.69
C ALA A 200 0.05 -16.15 5.25
N MET A 201 -1.05 -15.50 5.69
CA MET A 201 -2.26 -16.19 6.12
C MET A 201 -2.90 -17.01 4.99
N MET A 202 -2.90 -16.51 3.76
CA MET A 202 -3.37 -17.26 2.58
C MET A 202 -2.48 -18.46 2.27
N TYR A 203 -1.16 -18.34 2.42
CA TYR A 203 -0.22 -19.43 2.13
C TYR A 203 -0.35 -20.61 3.10
N LEU A 204 -0.45 -20.31 4.39
CA LEU A 204 -0.31 -21.30 5.46
C LEU A 204 -1.17 -22.55 5.28
N PRO A 205 -2.49 -22.48 5.01
CA PRO A 205 -3.32 -23.68 4.88
C PRO A 205 -2.95 -24.56 3.68
N PHE A 206 -2.50 -23.96 2.55
CA PHE A 206 -2.08 -24.71 1.37
C PHE A 206 -0.75 -25.41 1.56
N TYR A 207 0.19 -24.74 2.24
CA TYR A 207 1.48 -25.32 2.59
C TYR A 207 1.29 -26.46 3.59
N LEU A 208 0.49 -26.28 4.63
CA LEU A 208 0.19 -27.34 5.61
C LEU A 208 -0.49 -28.55 4.95
N TYR A 209 -1.51 -28.32 4.13
CA TYR A 209 -2.21 -29.41 3.43
C TYR A 209 -1.27 -30.22 2.54
N THR A 210 -0.45 -29.55 1.74
CA THR A 210 0.45 -30.23 0.80
C THR A 210 1.59 -30.92 1.55
N PHE A 211 2.10 -30.29 2.60
CA PHE A 211 3.15 -30.83 3.47
C PHE A 211 2.70 -32.10 4.20
N VAL A 212 1.50 -32.12 4.78
CA VAL A 212 0.97 -33.31 5.49
C VAL A 212 0.90 -34.51 4.56
N LYS A 213 0.55 -34.31 3.29
CA LYS A 213 0.43 -35.37 2.28
C LYS A 213 1.75 -35.79 1.63
N ALA A 214 2.81 -35.02 1.82
CA ALA A 214 4.10 -35.30 1.19
C ALA A 214 4.79 -36.51 1.85
N THR A 215 5.61 -37.23 1.08
CA THR A 215 6.52 -38.25 1.60
C THR A 215 7.58 -37.63 2.51
N THR A 216 8.21 -38.42 3.37
CA THR A 216 9.25 -37.96 4.32
C THR A 216 10.38 -37.20 3.61
N SER A 217 10.84 -37.70 2.46
CA SER A 217 11.88 -37.03 1.64
C SER A 217 11.42 -35.66 1.15
N LYS A 218 10.20 -35.54 0.62
CA LYS A 218 9.60 -34.28 0.16
C LYS A 218 9.33 -33.31 1.32
N LYS A 219 9.01 -33.79 2.52
CA LYS A 219 8.86 -32.96 3.71
C LYS A 219 10.17 -32.26 4.07
N LYS A 220 11.30 -33.02 4.10
CA LYS A 220 12.64 -32.46 4.35
C LYS A 220 13.02 -31.42 3.29
N GLU A 221 12.81 -31.72 2.00
CA GLU A 221 13.03 -30.77 0.90
C GLU A 221 12.18 -29.51 1.05
N THR A 222 10.90 -29.65 1.42
CA THR A 222 10.00 -28.51 1.62
C THR A 222 10.47 -27.60 2.76
N ILE A 223 10.85 -28.19 3.91
CA ILE A 223 11.37 -27.43 5.07
C ILE A 223 12.59 -26.63 4.64
N LEU A 224 13.57 -27.30 4.02
CA LEU A 224 14.80 -26.63 3.58
C LEU A 224 14.51 -25.47 2.62
N LYS A 225 13.66 -25.68 1.62
CA LYS A 225 13.32 -24.66 0.64
C LYS A 225 12.53 -23.50 1.23
N VAL A 226 11.64 -23.77 2.19
CA VAL A 226 10.91 -22.71 2.92
C VAL A 226 11.89 -21.92 3.79
N LEU A 227 12.81 -22.57 4.48
CA LEU A 227 13.86 -21.88 5.25
C LEU A 227 14.71 -20.96 4.35
N ILE A 228 15.15 -21.45 3.20
CA ILE A 228 15.88 -20.62 2.21
C ILE A 228 15.00 -19.45 1.76
N ALA A 229 13.71 -19.67 1.49
CA ALA A 229 12.80 -18.59 1.10
C ALA A 229 12.64 -17.55 2.21
N VAL A 230 12.57 -17.96 3.48
CA VAL A 230 12.53 -17.04 4.63
C VAL A 230 13.82 -16.23 4.75
N ILE A 231 14.98 -16.86 4.62
CA ILE A 231 16.27 -16.14 4.66
C ILE A 231 16.35 -15.12 3.51
N LEU A 232 16.00 -15.52 2.29
CA LEU A 232 15.96 -14.60 1.15
C LEU A 232 14.96 -13.47 1.37
N PHE A 233 13.79 -13.75 1.94
CA PHE A 233 12.78 -12.73 2.27
C PHE A 233 13.34 -11.73 3.28
N LEU A 234 13.97 -12.21 4.36
CA LEU A 234 14.57 -11.34 5.38
C LEU A 234 15.66 -10.45 4.78
N LEU A 235 16.54 -10.99 3.93
CA LEU A 235 17.56 -10.21 3.23
C LEU A 235 16.96 -9.19 2.25
N LEU A 236 15.89 -9.55 1.54
CA LEU A 236 15.20 -8.68 0.58
C LEU A 236 14.38 -7.57 1.23
N THR A 237 14.19 -7.61 2.54
CA THR A 237 13.32 -6.67 3.26
C THR A 237 13.96 -6.08 4.52
N VAL A 238 15.26 -6.32 4.73
CA VAL A 238 15.99 -5.83 5.91
C VAL A 238 15.97 -4.31 6.04
N ASN A 239 15.93 -3.60 4.92
CA ASN A 239 15.77 -2.15 4.85
C ASN A 239 14.44 -1.65 5.46
N VAL A 240 13.43 -2.48 5.60
CA VAL A 240 12.14 -2.11 6.22
C VAL A 240 12.08 -2.61 7.66
N TRP A 241 12.15 -3.94 7.87
CA TRP A 241 11.98 -4.50 9.21
C TRP A 241 13.15 -4.16 10.15
N GLY A 242 14.40 -4.11 9.62
CA GLY A 242 15.59 -3.75 10.42
C GLY A 242 15.50 -2.29 10.89
N VAL A 243 15.11 -1.38 10.00
CA VAL A 243 14.91 0.04 10.34
C VAL A 243 13.75 0.24 11.30
N LEU A 244 12.63 -0.48 11.11
CA LEU A 244 11.50 -0.43 12.03
C LEU A 244 11.89 -0.85 13.45
N LEU A 245 12.65 -1.95 13.59
CA LEU A 245 13.14 -2.42 14.88
C LEU A 245 14.10 -1.43 15.52
N TYR A 246 15.01 -0.86 14.74
CA TYR A 246 15.95 0.16 15.20
C TYR A 246 15.22 1.41 15.74
N LEU A 247 14.32 1.98 14.95
CA LEU A 247 13.60 3.19 15.34
C LEU A 247 12.71 2.97 16.57
N ARG A 248 12.00 1.84 16.65
CA ARG A 248 11.18 1.50 17.82
C ARG A 248 12.01 1.12 19.05
N GLY A 249 13.22 0.61 18.87
CA GLY A 249 14.16 0.35 19.96
C GLY A 249 14.81 1.62 20.52
N ALA A 250 15.01 2.62 19.66
CA ALA A 250 15.61 3.88 20.04
C ALA A 250 14.59 4.91 20.54
N ASN A 251 13.34 4.90 20.03
CA ASN A 251 12.32 5.91 20.29
C ASN A 251 11.00 5.28 20.73
N HIS A 252 10.29 5.95 21.63
CA HIS A 252 8.88 5.64 21.90
C HIS A 252 8.03 6.36 20.83
N LEU A 253 7.70 5.64 19.75
CA LEU A 253 6.95 6.20 18.62
C LEU A 253 5.44 6.11 18.87
N LEU A 254 4.72 7.17 18.52
CA LEU A 254 3.26 7.18 18.53
C LEU A 254 2.73 6.15 17.52
N ASP A 255 1.89 5.24 18.00
CA ASP A 255 1.25 4.26 17.12
C ASP A 255 0.19 4.92 16.23
N PRO A 256 -0.04 4.37 15.02
CA PRO A 256 -1.13 4.81 14.17
C PRO A 256 -2.49 4.68 14.86
N PHE A 257 -3.48 5.40 14.33
CA PHE A 257 -4.86 5.39 14.83
C PHE A 257 -5.39 3.99 15.17
N ILE A 258 -5.85 3.82 16.40
CA ILE A 258 -6.55 2.62 16.85
C ILE A 258 -8.07 2.79 16.65
N ASN A 259 -8.68 1.89 15.90
CA ASN A 259 -10.12 1.92 15.67
C ASN A 259 -10.89 1.33 16.86
N ARG A 260 -11.42 2.19 17.73
CA ARG A 260 -12.20 1.79 18.92
C ARG A 260 -13.58 1.21 18.58
N GLU A 261 -14.09 1.45 17.36
CA GLU A 261 -15.38 0.93 16.86
C GLU A 261 -15.20 -0.12 15.77
N ILE A 262 -14.16 -0.94 15.88
CA ILE A 262 -13.76 -1.91 14.86
C ILE A 262 -14.90 -2.85 14.47
N GLY A 263 -15.73 -3.29 15.42
CA GLY A 263 -16.84 -4.21 15.17
C GLY A 263 -17.87 -3.66 14.18
N LYS A 264 -18.12 -2.35 14.18
CA LYS A 264 -19.06 -1.70 13.25
C LYS A 264 -18.55 -1.64 11.82
N ASN A 265 -17.24 -1.77 11.61
CA ASN A 265 -16.59 -1.59 10.31
C ASN A 265 -16.45 -2.89 9.50
N GLY A 266 -17.21 -3.91 9.85
CA GLY A 266 -17.38 -5.12 9.04
C GLY A 266 -18.19 -4.88 7.76
N ILE A 267 -18.10 -5.83 6.80
CA ILE A 267 -18.87 -5.78 5.55
C ILE A 267 -20.37 -6.02 5.75
N ASP A 268 -20.80 -6.49 6.89
CA ASP A 268 -22.19 -6.62 7.36
C ASP A 268 -22.70 -5.34 8.05
N GLY A 269 -21.81 -4.41 8.38
CA GLY A 269 -22.07 -3.14 9.01
C GLY A 269 -21.90 -1.92 8.09
N THR A 270 -21.07 -0.96 8.53
CA THR A 270 -20.83 0.29 7.77
C THR A 270 -20.12 0.09 6.45
N ALA A 271 -19.38 -1.02 6.29
CA ALA A 271 -18.64 -1.33 5.07
C ALA A 271 -19.40 -2.27 4.10
N ARG A 272 -20.72 -2.42 4.25
CA ARG A 272 -21.55 -3.32 3.42
C ARG A 272 -21.44 -3.08 1.90
N TYR A 273 -21.10 -1.86 1.48
CA TYR A 273 -20.90 -1.50 0.08
C TYR A 273 -19.77 -2.29 -0.61
N TRP A 274 -18.87 -2.90 0.13
CA TRP A 274 -17.87 -3.82 -0.40
C TRP A 274 -18.48 -5.06 -1.06
N LEU A 275 -19.68 -5.48 -0.61
CA LEU A 275 -20.38 -6.65 -1.15
C LEU A 275 -21.06 -6.38 -2.50
N TYR A 276 -21.59 -5.17 -2.71
CA TYR A 276 -22.39 -4.85 -3.89
C TYR A 276 -21.79 -3.78 -4.79
N THR A 277 -20.54 -3.41 -4.56
CA THR A 277 -19.77 -2.59 -5.51
C THR A 277 -18.58 -3.40 -6.04
N PRO A 278 -18.74 -4.07 -7.21
CA PRO A 278 -19.96 -4.11 -8.04
C PRO A 278 -21.00 -5.14 -7.55
N ILE A 279 -22.27 -4.92 -7.90
CA ILE A 279 -23.37 -5.84 -7.56
C ILE A 279 -23.14 -7.25 -8.13
N SER A 280 -22.47 -7.36 -9.26
CA SER A 280 -22.07 -8.64 -9.85
C SER A 280 -21.17 -9.50 -8.94
N LEU A 281 -20.39 -8.89 -8.05
CA LEU A 281 -19.58 -9.61 -7.06
C LEU A 281 -20.48 -10.30 -6.03
N MET A 282 -21.52 -9.60 -5.55
CA MET A 282 -22.51 -10.19 -4.62
C MET A 282 -23.25 -11.36 -5.25
N VAL A 283 -23.64 -11.23 -6.51
CA VAL A 283 -24.26 -12.35 -7.26
C VAL A 283 -23.34 -13.56 -7.31
N LEU A 284 -22.05 -13.36 -7.64
CA LEU A 284 -21.07 -14.45 -7.64
C LEU A 284 -20.87 -15.06 -6.26
N LEU A 285 -20.86 -14.25 -5.20
CA LEU A 285 -20.76 -14.73 -3.82
C LEU A 285 -21.91 -15.69 -3.48
N ILE A 286 -23.15 -15.27 -3.75
CA ILE A 286 -24.35 -16.08 -3.49
C ILE A 286 -24.30 -17.39 -4.31
N LEU A 287 -24.00 -17.30 -5.61
CA LEU A 287 -23.91 -18.47 -6.49
C LEU A 287 -22.83 -19.45 -6.03
N GLN A 288 -21.66 -18.97 -5.60
CA GLN A 288 -20.59 -19.83 -5.10
C GLN A 288 -20.90 -20.44 -3.74
N PHE A 289 -21.62 -19.72 -2.87
CA PHE A 289 -22.08 -20.25 -1.60
C PHE A 289 -23.06 -21.44 -1.82
N ILE A 290 -24.08 -21.23 -2.66
CA ILE A 290 -25.04 -22.30 -3.03
C ILE A 290 -24.30 -23.49 -3.68
N TYR A 291 -23.41 -23.21 -4.64
CA TYR A 291 -22.62 -24.24 -5.31
C TYR A 291 -21.77 -25.06 -4.33
N ALA A 292 -21.15 -24.40 -3.35
CA ALA A 292 -20.33 -25.05 -2.34
C ALA A 292 -21.16 -26.00 -1.47
N ILE A 293 -22.34 -25.57 -1.00
CA ILE A 293 -23.25 -26.42 -0.20
C ILE A 293 -23.66 -27.66 -0.98
N VAL A 294 -24.18 -27.47 -2.20
CA VAL A 294 -24.73 -28.58 -3.03
C VAL A 294 -23.62 -29.55 -3.45
N ASN A 295 -22.44 -29.07 -3.74
CA ASN A 295 -21.39 -29.89 -4.34
C ASN A 295 -20.23 -30.22 -3.38
N TRP A 296 -20.32 -29.93 -2.09
CA TRP A 296 -19.23 -30.09 -1.13
C TRP A 296 -18.57 -31.47 -1.16
N LYS A 297 -19.39 -32.51 -1.14
CA LYS A 297 -18.91 -33.90 -1.18
C LYS A 297 -18.21 -34.29 -2.50
N LYS A 298 -18.56 -33.63 -3.61
CA LYS A 298 -18.01 -33.87 -4.95
C LYS A 298 -16.74 -33.04 -5.24
N LEU A 299 -16.38 -32.11 -4.36
CA LEU A 299 -15.19 -31.28 -4.52
C LEU A 299 -13.93 -32.07 -4.18
N ALA A 300 -12.86 -31.90 -4.98
CA ALA A 300 -11.53 -32.38 -4.62
C ALA A 300 -11.05 -31.71 -3.32
N ARG A 301 -10.29 -32.44 -2.50
CA ARG A 301 -9.89 -31.96 -1.15
C ARG A 301 -9.25 -30.57 -1.16
N TRP A 302 -8.32 -30.30 -2.09
CA TRP A 302 -7.68 -28.98 -2.20
C TRP A 302 -8.68 -27.85 -2.55
N LYS A 303 -9.74 -28.16 -3.33
CA LYS A 303 -10.82 -27.20 -3.62
C LYS A 303 -11.68 -26.94 -2.40
N ARG A 304 -11.93 -27.95 -1.55
CA ARG A 304 -12.61 -27.75 -0.26
C ARG A 304 -11.80 -26.83 0.65
N ILE A 305 -10.46 -26.98 0.69
CA ILE A 305 -9.57 -26.09 1.45
C ILE A 305 -9.68 -24.66 0.91
N LEU A 306 -9.67 -24.49 -0.41
CA LEU A 306 -9.83 -23.17 -1.03
C LEU A 306 -11.15 -22.49 -0.61
N HIS A 307 -12.28 -23.25 -0.61
CA HIS A 307 -13.56 -22.74 -0.14
C HIS A 307 -13.54 -22.45 1.38
N PHE A 308 -12.93 -23.33 2.16
CA PHE A 308 -12.83 -23.14 3.61
C PHE A 308 -12.07 -21.87 3.95
N ILE A 309 -10.92 -21.64 3.31
CA ILE A 309 -10.11 -20.43 3.52
C ILE A 309 -10.88 -19.18 3.08
N TYR A 310 -11.60 -19.27 1.94
CA TYR A 310 -12.49 -18.21 1.50
C TYR A 310 -13.52 -17.85 2.59
N PHE A 311 -14.19 -18.84 3.17
CA PHE A 311 -15.17 -18.60 4.23
C PHE A 311 -14.53 -18.04 5.50
N VAL A 312 -13.31 -18.46 5.86
CA VAL A 312 -12.57 -17.90 6.99
C VAL A 312 -12.29 -16.42 6.76
N PHE A 313 -11.73 -16.03 5.61
CA PHE A 313 -11.48 -14.64 5.30
C PHE A 313 -12.76 -13.82 5.19
N PHE A 314 -13.81 -14.39 4.62
CA PHE A 314 -15.13 -13.75 4.58
C PHE A 314 -15.68 -13.52 5.99
N PHE A 315 -15.62 -14.50 6.87
CA PHE A 315 -16.05 -14.37 8.27
C PHE A 315 -15.21 -13.32 9.03
N LEU A 316 -13.89 -13.35 8.88
CA LEU A 316 -12.99 -12.34 9.47
C LEU A 316 -13.27 -10.91 8.95
N SER A 317 -13.85 -10.77 7.76
CA SER A 317 -14.20 -9.46 7.21
C SER A 317 -15.52 -8.88 7.76
N THR A 318 -16.24 -9.64 8.57
CA THR A 318 -17.53 -9.25 9.18
C THR A 318 -17.36 -8.76 10.61
N GLY A 319 -18.38 -8.07 11.13
CA GLY A 319 -18.54 -7.75 12.56
C GLY A 319 -18.95 -8.95 13.42
N LEU A 320 -19.29 -10.11 12.81
CA LEU A 320 -19.63 -11.35 13.52
C LEU A 320 -18.43 -11.97 14.24
N PHE A 321 -17.21 -11.75 13.73
CA PHE A 321 -16.00 -12.10 14.47
C PHE A 321 -15.82 -11.12 15.63
N PRO A 322 -15.38 -11.55 16.83
CA PRO A 322 -15.38 -10.74 18.04
C PRO A 322 -14.27 -9.67 18.05
N TRP A 323 -14.14 -8.89 16.97
CA TRP A 323 -13.15 -7.82 16.83
C TRP A 323 -13.24 -6.78 17.94
N GLN A 324 -14.49 -6.37 18.29
CA GLN A 324 -14.73 -5.36 19.30
C GLN A 324 -14.20 -5.81 20.67
N TYR A 325 -14.51 -7.04 21.06
CA TYR A 325 -14.02 -7.64 22.30
C TYR A 325 -12.48 -7.69 22.34
N LEU A 326 -11.82 -8.06 21.23
CA LEU A 326 -10.36 -8.13 21.18
C LEU A 326 -9.72 -6.75 21.36
N VAL A 327 -10.24 -5.70 20.72
CA VAL A 327 -9.70 -4.34 20.86
C VAL A 327 -9.95 -3.78 22.28
N GLU A 328 -11.13 -4.01 22.85
CA GLU A 328 -11.45 -3.59 24.22
C GLU A 328 -10.54 -4.25 25.27
N ASN A 329 -10.04 -5.45 24.99
CA ASN A 329 -9.06 -6.16 25.83
C ASN A 329 -7.60 -5.92 25.42
N GLY A 330 -7.31 -4.91 24.60
CA GLY A 330 -5.94 -4.51 24.25
C GLY A 330 -5.19 -5.52 23.37
N ASN A 331 -5.91 -6.29 22.54
CA ASN A 331 -5.26 -7.23 21.63
C ASN A 331 -4.55 -6.50 20.48
N THR A 332 -3.24 -6.48 20.50
CA THR A 332 -2.38 -5.78 19.54
C THR A 332 -2.62 -6.19 18.08
N PHE A 333 -2.96 -7.48 17.83
CA PHE A 333 -3.28 -7.92 16.48
C PHE A 333 -4.57 -7.28 15.96
N ALA A 334 -5.63 -7.22 16.78
CA ALA A 334 -6.88 -6.59 16.40
C ALA A 334 -6.71 -5.06 16.20
N GLU A 335 -5.92 -4.41 17.06
CA GLU A 335 -5.56 -3.00 16.90
C GLU A 335 -4.80 -2.74 15.60
N LEU A 336 -3.86 -3.61 15.22
CA LEU A 336 -3.12 -3.53 13.95
C LEU A 336 -4.03 -3.70 12.73
N ILE A 337 -5.03 -4.58 12.80
CA ILE A 337 -5.99 -4.80 11.71
C ILE A 337 -6.82 -3.54 11.45
N GLN A 338 -7.24 -2.80 12.46
CA GLN A 338 -8.04 -1.56 12.42
C GLN A 338 -9.42 -1.72 11.76
N PHE A 339 -9.54 -2.45 10.64
CA PHE A 339 -10.76 -2.58 9.85
C PHE A 339 -10.96 -4.02 9.37
N PRO A 340 -12.03 -4.73 9.81
CA PRO A 340 -12.33 -6.09 9.38
C PRO A 340 -12.46 -6.25 7.87
N PHE A 341 -13.00 -5.26 7.17
CA PHE A 341 -13.15 -5.31 5.72
C PHE A 341 -11.82 -5.52 4.95
N ARG A 342 -10.66 -5.32 5.59
CA ARG A 342 -9.36 -5.64 4.99
C ARG A 342 -9.22 -7.13 4.63
N PHE A 343 -9.86 -8.01 5.41
CA PHE A 343 -9.91 -9.44 5.10
C PHE A 343 -10.81 -9.78 3.89
N PHE A 344 -11.64 -8.84 3.45
CA PHE A 344 -12.44 -9.03 2.25
C PHE A 344 -11.60 -9.00 0.96
N VAL A 345 -10.40 -8.40 0.98
CA VAL A 345 -9.46 -8.42 -0.16
C VAL A 345 -9.04 -9.87 -0.50
N PRO A 346 -8.43 -10.66 0.41
CA PRO A 346 -8.15 -12.06 0.14
C PRO A 346 -9.42 -12.89 -0.12
N ALA A 347 -10.54 -12.61 0.55
CA ALA A 347 -11.81 -13.27 0.27
C ALA A 347 -12.25 -13.06 -1.18
N THR A 348 -12.17 -11.84 -1.71
CA THR A 348 -12.48 -11.52 -3.11
C THR A 348 -11.60 -12.29 -4.09
N ILE A 349 -10.29 -12.34 -3.85
CA ILE A 349 -9.34 -13.07 -4.70
C ILE A 349 -9.69 -14.57 -4.74
N LEU A 350 -9.95 -15.15 -3.57
CA LEU A 350 -10.31 -16.55 -3.44
C LEU A 350 -11.67 -16.85 -4.08
N LEU A 351 -12.67 -15.97 -3.92
CA LEU A 351 -13.98 -16.08 -4.58
C LEU A 351 -13.85 -16.13 -6.09
N LEU A 352 -13.08 -15.21 -6.70
CA LEU A 352 -12.88 -15.19 -8.14
C LEU A 352 -12.08 -16.40 -8.63
N ALA A 353 -11.10 -16.87 -7.86
CA ALA A 353 -10.35 -18.10 -8.16
C ALA A 353 -11.27 -19.34 -8.13
N ILE A 354 -12.12 -19.45 -7.10
CA ILE A 354 -13.12 -20.52 -6.97
C ILE A 354 -14.11 -20.46 -8.14
N THR A 355 -14.61 -19.28 -8.50
CA THR A 355 -15.52 -19.08 -9.63
C THR A 355 -14.91 -19.57 -10.93
N GLY A 356 -13.67 -19.18 -11.23
CA GLY A 356 -12.95 -19.67 -12.41
C GLY A 356 -12.83 -21.19 -12.44
N LEU A 357 -12.49 -21.82 -11.30
CA LEU A 357 -12.37 -23.27 -11.15
C LEU A 357 -13.72 -24.00 -11.24
N THR A 358 -14.80 -23.38 -10.80
CA THR A 358 -16.16 -23.93 -10.88
C THR A 358 -16.64 -23.94 -12.32
N VAL A 359 -16.50 -22.82 -13.02
CA VAL A 359 -16.92 -22.66 -14.42
C VAL A 359 -16.21 -23.64 -15.36
N THR A 360 -14.97 -24.03 -15.05
CA THR A 360 -14.27 -25.04 -15.86
C THR A 360 -14.97 -26.41 -15.92
N ARG A 361 -15.87 -26.71 -14.98
CA ARG A 361 -16.67 -27.94 -14.97
C ARG A 361 -17.81 -27.93 -15.98
N PHE A 362 -18.34 -26.77 -16.31
CA PHE A 362 -19.47 -26.60 -17.22
C PHE A 362 -19.00 -26.52 -18.69
N VAL A 363 -18.52 -27.62 -19.23
CA VAL A 363 -17.84 -27.67 -20.56
C VAL A 363 -18.71 -27.07 -21.67
N ASN A 364 -20.00 -27.46 -21.71
CA ASN A 364 -20.95 -27.08 -22.77
C ASN A 364 -21.38 -25.59 -22.66
N TRP A 365 -21.35 -25.02 -21.46
CA TRP A 365 -21.81 -23.66 -21.19
C TRP A 365 -20.66 -22.62 -21.08
N ARG A 366 -19.41 -23.04 -21.30
CA ARG A 366 -18.23 -22.18 -21.08
C ARG A 366 -18.24 -20.87 -21.84
N LYS A 367 -18.72 -20.87 -23.09
CA LYS A 367 -18.79 -19.65 -23.90
C LYS A 367 -19.84 -18.70 -23.32
N SER A 368 -21.03 -19.19 -23.04
CA SER A 368 -22.13 -18.39 -22.46
C SER A 368 -21.77 -17.84 -21.09
N ILE A 369 -21.12 -18.65 -20.23
CA ILE A 369 -20.67 -18.20 -18.92
C ILE A 369 -19.53 -17.17 -19.06
N ALA A 370 -18.61 -17.32 -20.02
CA ALA A 370 -17.58 -16.32 -20.26
C ALA A 370 -18.16 -14.97 -20.68
N VAL A 371 -19.20 -14.97 -21.54
CA VAL A 371 -19.93 -13.76 -21.92
C VAL A 371 -20.65 -13.15 -20.71
N LEU A 372 -21.29 -13.95 -19.88
CA LEU A 372 -21.95 -13.49 -18.65
C LEU A 372 -20.94 -12.85 -17.68
N LEU A 373 -19.77 -13.48 -17.47
CA LEU A 373 -18.72 -12.92 -16.61
C LEU A 373 -18.12 -11.64 -17.18
N PHE A 374 -18.03 -11.53 -18.50
CA PHE A 374 -17.62 -10.29 -19.15
C PHE A 374 -18.68 -9.20 -18.96
N ALA A 375 -19.97 -9.54 -19.07
CA ALA A 375 -21.06 -8.62 -18.74
C ALA A 375 -21.02 -8.18 -17.26
N PHE A 376 -20.67 -9.06 -16.34
CA PHE A 376 -20.47 -8.74 -14.92
C PHE A 376 -19.32 -7.73 -14.72
N ALA A 377 -18.22 -7.90 -15.45
CA ALA A 377 -17.14 -6.90 -15.46
C ALA A 377 -17.61 -5.56 -16.03
N GLY A 378 -18.44 -5.58 -17.09
CA GLY A 378 -19.08 -4.41 -17.67
C GLY A 378 -20.00 -3.67 -16.68
N VAL A 379 -20.83 -4.39 -15.93
CA VAL A 379 -21.64 -3.80 -14.83
C VAL A 379 -20.73 -3.13 -13.81
N GLY A 380 -19.63 -3.80 -13.40
CA GLY A 380 -18.66 -3.23 -12.48
C GLY A 380 -18.00 -1.97 -13.03
N LEU A 381 -17.65 -1.95 -14.32
CA LEU A 381 -17.11 -0.75 -14.99
C LEU A 381 -18.11 0.42 -14.93
N ILE A 382 -19.37 0.18 -15.30
CA ILE A 382 -20.41 1.22 -15.28
C ILE A 382 -20.61 1.77 -13.87
N GLN A 383 -20.74 0.90 -12.86
CA GLN A 383 -20.88 1.35 -11.47
C GLN A 383 -19.68 2.21 -11.03
N ASN A 384 -18.44 1.80 -11.33
CA ASN A 384 -17.26 2.59 -10.98
C ASN A 384 -17.19 3.94 -11.72
N ILE A 385 -17.61 3.98 -12.98
CA ILE A 385 -17.73 5.24 -13.75
C ILE A 385 -18.75 6.15 -13.09
N MET A 386 -19.92 5.64 -12.71
CA MET A 386 -20.96 6.42 -12.02
C MET A 386 -20.46 6.94 -10.67
N ASP A 387 -19.94 6.06 -9.82
CA ASP A 387 -19.41 6.44 -8.50
C ASP A 387 -18.28 7.48 -8.59
N THR A 388 -17.40 7.33 -9.57
CA THR A 388 -16.30 8.29 -9.82
C THR A 388 -16.85 9.63 -10.32
N THR A 389 -17.85 9.59 -11.21
CA THR A 389 -18.50 10.79 -11.75
C THR A 389 -19.23 11.57 -10.66
N ASP A 390 -19.97 10.87 -9.82
CA ASP A 390 -20.72 11.49 -8.72
C ASP A 390 -19.76 12.13 -7.71
N ARG A 391 -18.66 11.47 -7.36
CA ARG A 391 -17.62 12.05 -6.50
C ARG A 391 -17.00 13.32 -7.08
N VAL A 392 -16.67 13.30 -8.35
CA VAL A 392 -16.10 14.47 -9.02
C VAL A 392 -17.10 15.63 -9.09
N LYS A 393 -18.39 15.33 -9.31
CA LYS A 393 -19.47 16.34 -9.32
C LYS A 393 -19.73 16.93 -7.95
N SER A 394 -19.88 16.11 -6.91
CA SER A 394 -20.08 16.56 -5.53
C SER A 394 -18.94 17.46 -5.07
N ALA A 395 -17.68 17.06 -5.34
CA ALA A 395 -16.54 17.90 -5.01
C ALA A 395 -16.56 19.26 -5.69
N ALA A 396 -17.08 19.35 -6.92
CA ALA A 396 -17.18 20.59 -7.68
C ALA A 396 -18.36 21.48 -7.26
N GLN A 397 -19.48 20.88 -6.83
CA GLN A 397 -20.72 21.59 -6.48
C GLN A 397 -20.74 22.04 -5.01
N ASP A 398 -20.27 21.17 -4.13
CA ASP A 398 -20.34 21.38 -2.67
C ASP A 398 -19.08 22.05 -2.11
N GLY A 399 -18.06 22.28 -2.94
CA GLY A 399 -16.74 22.77 -2.49
C GLY A 399 -15.97 21.76 -1.65
N GLU A 400 -16.54 20.58 -1.43
CA GLU A 400 -15.93 19.53 -0.64
C GLU A 400 -14.89 18.74 -1.47
N LEU A 401 -13.71 19.29 -1.60
CA LEU A 401 -12.61 18.65 -2.31
C LEU A 401 -12.29 17.27 -1.76
N ILE A 402 -12.48 17.10 -0.46
CA ILE A 402 -12.11 15.90 0.29
C ILE A 402 -13.31 15.42 1.08
N SER A 403 -13.85 14.25 0.73
CA SER A 403 -14.94 13.65 1.49
C SER A 403 -14.44 13.16 2.86
N ILE A 404 -14.99 13.70 3.94
CA ILE A 404 -14.74 13.32 5.33
C ILE A 404 -13.28 13.57 5.74
N VAL A 405 -12.99 14.77 6.21
CA VAL A 405 -11.64 15.15 6.57
C VAL A 405 -11.54 15.48 8.05
N LYS A 406 -11.28 14.46 8.85
CA LYS A 406 -10.74 14.70 10.18
C LYS A 406 -9.28 15.11 10.03
N HIS A 407 -8.90 16.20 10.71
CA HIS A 407 -7.52 16.69 10.79
C HIS A 407 -6.87 17.00 9.42
N THR A 408 -7.65 17.45 8.44
CA THR A 408 -7.14 18.02 7.20
C THR A 408 -7.60 19.46 7.09
N TYR A 409 -6.67 20.34 6.84
CA TYR A 409 -6.87 21.77 6.75
C TYR A 409 -6.69 22.18 5.30
N VAL A 410 -7.58 23.03 4.82
CA VAL A 410 -7.66 23.42 3.42
C VAL A 410 -7.64 24.94 3.38
N GLU A 411 -6.64 25.51 2.73
CA GLU A 411 -6.54 26.95 2.46
C GLU A 411 -6.93 27.21 1.00
N GLY A 412 -7.94 28.09 0.81
CA GLY A 412 -8.45 28.43 -0.50
C GLY A 412 -9.70 27.64 -0.90
N ASP A 413 -10.29 28.07 -2.01
CA ASP A 413 -11.48 27.44 -2.58
C ASP A 413 -11.11 26.25 -3.48
N TYR A 414 -12.14 25.48 -3.85
CA TYR A 414 -12.00 24.33 -4.75
C TYR A 414 -11.29 24.67 -6.06
N GLN A 415 -11.52 25.85 -6.61
CA GLN A 415 -11.00 26.29 -7.90
C GLN A 415 -9.48 26.53 -7.81
N THR A 416 -9.04 27.24 -6.79
CA THR A 416 -7.64 27.49 -6.48
C THR A 416 -6.88 26.17 -6.29
N ILE A 417 -7.41 25.26 -5.48
CA ILE A 417 -6.76 23.97 -5.22
C ILE A 417 -6.71 23.10 -6.48
N SER A 418 -7.81 23.10 -7.28
CA SER A 418 -7.83 22.37 -8.55
C SER A 418 -6.79 22.88 -9.55
N LEU A 419 -6.48 24.18 -9.54
CA LEU A 419 -5.41 24.77 -10.36
C LEU A 419 -4.05 24.26 -9.93
N THR A 420 -3.74 24.30 -8.61
CA THR A 420 -2.43 23.82 -8.11
C THR A 420 -2.20 22.34 -8.35
N MET A 421 -3.25 21.52 -8.45
CA MET A 421 -3.10 20.12 -8.80
C MET A 421 -2.75 19.88 -10.29
N ASN A 422 -2.96 20.88 -11.14
CA ASN A 422 -2.58 20.87 -12.55
C ASN A 422 -1.28 21.65 -12.81
N ASP A 423 -0.70 22.27 -11.77
CA ASP A 423 0.57 22.99 -11.86
C ASP A 423 1.76 22.03 -11.83
N SER A 424 2.85 22.46 -12.44
CA SER A 424 4.15 21.78 -12.40
C SER A 424 4.89 21.98 -11.07
N ASP A 425 4.56 23.03 -10.33
CA ASP A 425 5.03 23.21 -8.94
C ASP A 425 4.17 22.35 -7.99
N LEU A 426 4.67 21.17 -7.73
CA LEU A 426 3.98 20.17 -6.91
C LEU A 426 3.82 20.61 -5.44
N SER A 427 4.62 21.58 -4.95
CA SER A 427 4.59 22.04 -3.56
C SER A 427 3.33 22.85 -3.26
N GLN A 428 2.84 23.63 -4.20
CA GLN A 428 1.70 24.53 -4.02
C GLN A 428 0.46 23.80 -3.49
N PHE A 429 0.15 22.65 -4.07
CA PHE A 429 -0.99 21.85 -3.61
C PHE A 429 -0.81 21.37 -2.16
N LEU A 430 0.39 20.89 -1.78
CA LEU A 430 0.66 20.36 -0.44
C LEU A 430 0.78 21.45 0.61
N ASN A 431 1.00 22.71 0.21
CA ASN A 431 0.94 23.87 1.09
C ASN A 431 -0.50 24.29 1.38
N LEU A 432 -1.40 24.19 0.39
CA LEU A 432 -2.82 24.55 0.55
C LEU A 432 -3.65 23.45 1.23
N VAL A 433 -3.24 22.18 1.09
CA VAL A 433 -3.98 21.05 1.65
C VAL A 433 -3.07 20.26 2.56
N VAL A 434 -3.22 20.50 3.86
CA VAL A 434 -2.35 19.94 4.89
C VAL A 434 -3.10 18.96 5.76
N LYS A 435 -2.51 17.79 6.02
CA LYS A 435 -3.05 16.81 6.94
C LYS A 435 -2.21 16.75 8.21
N SER A 436 -2.83 17.08 9.34
CA SER A 436 -2.26 16.82 10.66
C SER A 436 -2.38 15.32 10.97
N THR A 437 -1.26 14.61 10.92
CA THR A 437 -1.16 13.18 11.28
C THR A 437 0.11 12.98 12.09
N PRO A 438 0.02 12.79 13.41
CA PRO A 438 1.19 12.62 14.28
C PRO A 438 1.72 11.18 14.30
N ASP A 439 1.26 10.29 13.42
CA ASP A 439 1.71 8.90 13.38
C ASP A 439 3.24 8.81 13.30
N TYR A 440 3.83 8.00 14.15
CA TYR A 440 5.29 7.76 14.24
C TYR A 440 6.16 8.93 14.69
N VAL A 441 5.59 10.03 15.19
CA VAL A 441 6.41 11.01 15.91
C VAL A 441 6.87 10.41 17.25
N PRO A 442 8.06 10.80 17.76
CA PRO A 442 8.51 10.33 19.07
C PRO A 442 7.68 11.02 20.17
N ILE A 443 7.40 10.26 21.22
CA ILE A 443 6.69 10.75 22.39
C ILE A 443 7.69 10.94 23.53
N TYR A 444 7.74 12.17 24.05
CA TYR A 444 8.53 12.55 25.21
C TYR A 444 7.59 12.85 26.40
N GLY A 445 7.78 12.14 27.49
CA GLY A 445 6.88 12.23 28.66
C GLY A 445 5.55 11.53 28.48
N THR A 446 4.49 12.09 29.02
CA THR A 446 3.12 11.54 29.00
C THR A 446 2.18 12.39 28.15
N ILE A 447 1.42 11.77 27.26
CA ILE A 447 0.43 12.46 26.40
C ILE A 447 -0.70 13.06 27.26
N GLY A 448 -1.06 12.42 28.39
CA GLY A 448 -2.14 12.85 29.24
C GLY A 448 -3.49 12.92 28.51
N LYS A 449 -4.20 14.05 28.62
CA LYS A 449 -5.47 14.33 27.92
C LYS A 449 -5.30 15.09 26.61
N GLN A 450 -4.06 15.38 26.20
CA GLN A 450 -3.81 16.18 25.00
C GLN A 450 -4.11 15.39 23.73
N ASN A 451 -4.69 16.06 22.75
CA ASN A 451 -4.91 15.50 21.43
C ASN A 451 -3.63 15.65 20.59
N THR A 452 -2.98 14.56 20.25
CA THR A 452 -1.72 14.58 19.49
C THR A 452 -1.88 15.16 18.08
N TYR A 453 -3.07 15.11 17.48
CA TYR A 453 -3.35 15.74 16.20
C TYR A 453 -3.35 17.28 16.32
N ASP A 454 -3.90 17.81 17.40
CA ASP A 454 -3.91 19.25 17.66
C ASP A 454 -2.49 19.73 17.99
N LEU A 455 -1.74 18.99 18.80
CA LEU A 455 -0.32 19.28 19.06
C LEU A 455 0.51 19.33 17.77
N TYR A 456 0.30 18.38 16.84
CA TYR A 456 1.00 18.40 15.56
C TYR A 456 0.59 19.61 14.71
N TYR A 457 -0.70 19.96 14.72
CA TYR A 457 -1.21 21.11 14.01
C TYR A 457 -0.57 22.42 14.52
N GLU A 458 -0.60 22.64 15.83
CA GLU A 458 -0.09 23.85 16.47
C GLU A 458 1.43 23.98 16.34
N ASN A 459 2.18 22.91 16.62
CA ASN A 459 3.64 22.97 16.68
C ASN A 459 4.31 22.87 15.31
N ILE A 460 3.68 22.22 14.32
CA ILE A 460 4.29 21.99 13.00
C ILE A 460 3.55 22.74 11.89
N VAL A 461 2.21 22.58 11.80
CA VAL A 461 1.47 23.06 10.63
C VAL A 461 1.30 24.58 10.65
N THR A 462 0.86 25.14 11.77
CA THR A 462 0.62 26.58 11.91
C THR A 462 1.84 27.39 12.34
N ASN A 463 2.91 26.72 12.76
CA ASN A 463 4.13 27.39 13.20
C ASN A 463 4.98 27.78 11.97
N GLN A 464 4.80 29.03 11.51
CA GLN A 464 5.48 29.60 10.34
C GLN A 464 6.55 30.66 10.72
N ARG A 465 7.05 30.66 11.97
CA ARG A 465 8.03 31.62 12.45
C ARG A 465 9.44 31.44 11.87
N THR A 466 9.69 30.37 11.14
CA THR A 466 11.00 30.05 10.60
C THR A 466 10.95 29.88 9.08
N GLU A 467 11.96 30.34 8.40
CA GLU A 467 12.24 29.97 7.01
C GLU A 467 13.00 28.65 6.98
N LYS A 468 12.62 27.75 6.08
CA LYS A 468 13.24 26.43 5.95
C LYS A 468 13.94 26.27 4.62
N LEU A 469 15.19 25.81 4.67
CA LEU A 469 16.02 25.51 3.51
C LEU A 469 16.61 24.11 3.63
N ILE A 470 16.78 23.44 2.50
CA ILE A 470 17.44 22.14 2.43
C ILE A 470 18.87 22.36 1.93
N LYS A 471 19.82 21.84 2.66
CA LYS A 471 21.22 21.85 2.27
C LYS A 471 21.77 20.43 2.34
N ASP A 472 22.26 19.94 1.21
CA ASP A 472 22.68 18.54 1.10
C ASP A 472 21.55 17.57 1.55
N ASN A 473 21.76 16.82 2.65
CA ASN A 473 20.82 15.86 3.20
C ASN A 473 20.26 16.26 4.57
N TYR A 474 20.26 17.57 4.90
CA TYR A 474 19.78 18.07 6.17
C TYR A 474 18.94 19.34 6.02
N LEU A 475 18.20 19.67 7.06
CA LEU A 475 17.30 20.81 7.10
C LEU A 475 17.96 21.99 7.84
N VAL A 476 17.81 23.19 7.30
CA VAL A 476 18.26 24.43 7.91
C VAL A 476 17.05 25.33 8.16
N LEU A 477 16.90 25.80 9.40
CA LEU A 477 15.90 26.78 9.81
C LEU A 477 16.58 28.09 10.11
N THR A 478 15.97 29.21 9.68
CA THR A 478 16.42 30.55 10.02
C THR A 478 15.28 31.40 10.53
N TRP A 479 15.56 32.28 11.53
CA TRP A 479 14.59 33.21 12.10
C TRP A 479 15.28 34.41 12.69
N GLN A 480 14.51 35.48 12.96
CA GLN A 480 14.93 36.64 13.72
C GLN A 480 14.32 36.58 15.11
N ALA A 481 15.09 36.93 16.14
CA ALA A 481 14.65 36.92 17.53
C ALA A 481 15.40 37.97 18.37
N ASP A 482 14.85 38.24 19.55
CA ASP A 482 15.54 38.99 20.60
C ASP A 482 16.42 38.04 21.44
N GLU A 483 17.35 38.62 22.20
CA GLU A 483 18.24 37.87 23.09
C GLU A 483 17.45 37.11 24.15
N GLY A 484 17.67 35.79 24.24
CA GLY A 484 16.98 34.92 25.20
C GLY A 484 15.53 34.60 24.87
N GLU A 485 15.01 35.00 23.69
CA GLU A 485 13.67 34.60 23.25
C GLU A 485 13.62 33.10 23.05
N GLU A 486 12.68 32.45 23.75
CA GLU A 486 12.44 31.03 23.58
C GLU A 486 11.50 30.75 22.40
N LEU A 487 11.95 29.96 21.43
CA LEU A 487 11.18 29.63 20.24
C LEU A 487 11.00 28.11 20.10
N ASN A 488 9.74 27.67 20.04
CA ASN A 488 9.42 26.31 19.60
C ASN A 488 9.57 26.21 18.09
N LEU A 489 10.39 25.27 17.62
CA LEU A 489 10.72 25.12 16.21
C LEU A 489 9.87 24.02 15.55
N PRO A 490 9.36 24.25 14.32
CA PRO A 490 8.45 23.33 13.62
C PRO A 490 9.20 22.15 12.96
N ILE A 491 9.95 21.42 13.77
CA ILE A 491 10.69 20.20 13.40
C ILE A 491 10.48 19.12 14.46
N VAL A 492 10.74 17.86 14.09
CA VAL A 492 10.62 16.71 14.98
C VAL A 492 12.01 16.14 15.27
N VAL A 493 12.35 16.06 16.55
CA VAL A 493 13.64 15.56 17.06
C VAL A 493 13.46 14.13 17.54
N TYR A 494 14.20 13.19 16.96
CA TYR A 494 14.30 11.79 17.38
C TYR A 494 15.59 11.61 18.20
N LYS A 495 15.75 10.43 18.81
CA LYS A 495 16.91 10.15 19.69
C LYS A 495 18.27 10.42 19.03
N ASP A 496 18.38 10.08 17.75
CA ASP A 496 19.64 10.22 16.98
C ASP A 496 19.64 11.45 16.07
N SER A 497 18.74 12.41 16.32
CA SER A 497 18.79 13.73 15.70
C SER A 497 19.91 14.57 16.30
N ILE A 498 20.62 15.30 15.46
CA ILE A 498 21.68 16.26 15.83
C ILE A 498 21.18 17.66 15.51
N LEU A 499 21.17 18.53 16.49
CA LEU A 499 20.82 19.94 16.37
C LEU A 499 22.09 20.82 16.49
N THR A 500 22.28 21.73 15.54
CA THR A 500 23.37 22.69 15.58
C THR A 500 22.79 24.12 15.51
N LEU A 501 22.85 24.88 16.59
CA LEU A 501 22.36 26.26 16.67
C LEU A 501 23.53 27.25 16.55
N ASN A 502 23.46 28.12 15.57
CA ASN A 502 24.48 29.18 15.33
C ASN A 502 25.93 28.64 15.27
N GLY A 503 26.08 27.39 14.74
CA GLY A 503 27.39 26.73 14.62
C GLY A 503 27.84 25.93 15.84
N LYS A 504 27.09 25.95 16.95
CA LYS A 504 27.34 25.12 18.14
C LYS A 504 26.38 23.91 18.12
N GLU A 505 26.90 22.72 18.23
CA GLU A 505 26.09 21.51 18.48
C GLU A 505 25.46 21.60 19.86
N LEU A 506 24.14 21.34 19.94
CA LEU A 506 23.37 21.40 21.15
C LEU A 506 23.38 20.03 21.87
N ASP A 507 23.65 20.06 23.16
CA ASP A 507 23.41 18.93 24.05
C ASP A 507 21.92 18.85 24.40
N LYS A 508 21.48 17.69 24.92
CA LYS A 508 20.08 17.46 25.27
C LYS A 508 19.53 18.40 26.35
N ASP A 509 20.41 18.99 27.12
CA ASP A 509 20.06 19.96 28.17
C ASP A 509 19.99 21.39 27.66
N ASP A 510 20.44 21.66 26.42
CA ASP A 510 20.42 22.98 25.79
C ASP A 510 19.03 23.32 25.18
N TYR A 511 18.07 22.40 25.14
CA TYR A 511 16.73 22.60 24.59
C TYR A 511 15.68 21.76 25.28
N ASN A 512 14.43 22.21 25.25
CA ASN A 512 13.27 21.47 25.76
C ASN A 512 12.49 20.82 24.62
N LEU A 513 12.00 19.61 24.83
CA LEU A 513 11.16 18.90 23.86
C LEU A 513 9.69 18.93 24.27
N SER A 514 8.80 19.26 23.33
CA SER A 514 7.37 19.06 23.50
C SER A 514 7.03 17.55 23.56
N THR A 515 5.78 17.22 23.94
CA THR A 515 5.31 15.84 23.97
C THR A 515 5.50 15.10 22.65
N ILE A 516 5.44 15.80 21.51
CA ILE A 516 5.60 15.21 20.15
C ILE A 516 6.99 15.46 19.56
N GLY A 517 7.95 15.86 20.39
CA GLY A 517 9.36 15.98 20.00
C GLY A 517 9.70 17.25 19.22
N THR A 518 8.92 18.34 19.32
CA THR A 518 9.34 19.64 18.76
C THR A 518 10.23 20.37 19.77
N PRO A 519 11.42 20.88 19.36
CA PRO A 519 12.37 21.51 20.26
C PRO A 519 12.05 23.00 20.48
N THR A 520 12.19 23.44 21.73
CA THR A 520 12.21 24.86 22.10
C THR A 520 13.66 25.25 22.44
N VAL A 521 14.18 26.25 21.76
CA VAL A 521 15.56 26.73 21.90
C VAL A 521 15.60 28.20 22.31
N SER A 522 16.63 28.59 23.05
CA SER A 522 16.89 29.99 23.37
C SER A 522 17.63 30.67 22.21
N SER A 523 17.10 31.76 21.72
CA SER A 523 17.63 32.54 20.59
C SER A 523 18.68 33.54 21.04
N GLN A 524 19.58 33.90 20.13
CA GLN A 524 20.46 35.05 20.26
C GLN A 524 19.82 36.28 19.57
N GLU A 525 20.21 37.47 19.94
CA GLU A 525 19.77 38.69 19.27
C GLU A 525 20.09 38.69 17.77
N GLY A 526 19.10 38.97 16.95
CA GLY A 526 19.21 39.03 15.50
C GLY A 526 18.94 37.69 14.82
N LYS A 527 19.76 37.40 13.80
CA LYS A 527 19.53 36.23 12.94
C LYS A 527 20.05 34.92 13.57
N ASN A 528 19.17 33.99 13.77
CA ASN A 528 19.49 32.65 14.24
C ASN A 528 19.42 31.63 13.11
N LYS A 529 20.21 30.54 13.23
CA LYS A 529 20.29 29.44 12.27
C LYS A 529 20.39 28.13 13.02
N LEU A 530 19.43 27.21 12.77
CA LEU A 530 19.50 25.86 13.29
C LEU A 530 19.64 24.87 12.14
N GLU A 531 20.51 23.88 12.30
CA GLU A 531 20.64 22.74 11.41
C GLU A 531 20.09 21.47 12.09
N LEU A 532 19.20 20.74 11.41
CA LEU A 532 18.72 19.43 11.83
C LEU A 532 19.36 18.36 10.95
N ARG A 533 20.15 17.48 11.55
CA ARG A 533 20.75 16.30 10.94
C ARG A 533 20.26 15.04 11.64
N TYR A 534 20.50 13.89 11.05
CA TYR A 534 20.24 12.59 11.65
C TYR A 534 21.49 11.73 11.58
N GLN A 535 21.88 11.14 12.70
CA GLN A 535 23.01 10.22 12.77
C GLN A 535 22.55 8.84 12.29
N GLU A 536 22.87 8.51 11.05
CA GLU A 536 22.50 7.23 10.46
C GLU A 536 23.36 6.11 11.06
N PRO A 537 22.74 4.94 11.42
CA PRO A 537 23.49 3.81 11.91
C PRO A 537 24.38 3.21 10.81
N GLU A 538 25.59 2.77 11.15
CA GLU A 538 26.57 2.22 10.19
C GLU A 538 26.04 1.04 9.37
N TRP A 539 25.19 0.21 9.96
CA TRP A 539 24.60 -0.95 9.28
C TRP A 539 23.54 -0.58 8.22
N LEU A 540 23.09 0.68 8.15
CA LEU A 540 22.08 1.13 7.20
C LEU A 540 22.52 0.87 5.75
N PHE A 541 23.79 1.12 5.44
CA PHE A 541 24.34 0.86 4.11
C PHE A 541 24.17 -0.61 3.71
N VAL A 542 24.41 -1.54 4.64
CA VAL A 542 24.18 -2.97 4.42
C VAL A 542 22.70 -3.27 4.24
N ALA A 543 21.82 -2.65 5.04
CA ALA A 543 20.39 -2.86 4.95
C ALA A 543 19.79 -2.39 3.61
N ILE A 544 20.29 -1.30 3.05
CA ILE A 544 19.87 -0.80 1.73
C ILE A 544 20.49 -1.64 0.60
N GLY A 545 21.74 -2.03 0.75
CA GLY A 545 22.48 -2.78 -0.27
C GLY A 545 22.07 -4.25 -0.40
N ALA A 546 21.74 -4.90 0.71
CA ALA A 546 21.41 -6.34 0.72
C ALA A 546 20.25 -6.72 -0.23
N PRO A 547 19.10 -6.03 -0.24
CA PRO A 547 18.03 -6.31 -1.20
C PRO A 547 18.49 -6.19 -2.65
N LEU A 548 19.28 -5.17 -2.99
CA LEU A 548 19.78 -4.93 -4.34
C LEU A 548 20.77 -6.00 -4.78
N ILE A 549 21.68 -6.40 -3.91
CA ILE A 549 22.66 -7.47 -4.15
C ILE A 549 21.94 -8.80 -4.37
N VAL A 550 20.98 -9.15 -3.52
CA VAL A 550 20.21 -10.41 -3.64
C VAL A 550 19.42 -10.42 -4.95
N LEU A 551 18.74 -9.31 -5.31
CA LEU A 551 18.06 -9.19 -6.60
C LEU A 551 19.02 -9.32 -7.80
N GLY A 552 20.20 -8.73 -7.71
CA GLY A 552 21.26 -8.86 -8.72
C GLY A 552 21.71 -10.31 -8.90
N ILE A 553 21.97 -11.02 -7.81
CA ILE A 553 22.36 -12.45 -7.84
C ILE A 553 21.25 -13.30 -8.48
N ILE A 554 19.99 -13.11 -8.07
CA ILE A 554 18.83 -13.82 -8.63
C ILE A 554 18.71 -13.53 -10.14
N GLY A 555 18.87 -12.29 -10.55
CA GLY A 555 18.84 -11.88 -11.95
C GLY A 555 19.93 -12.53 -12.78
N LEU A 556 21.17 -12.54 -12.30
CA LEU A 556 22.32 -13.20 -12.95
C LEU A 556 22.12 -14.72 -13.08
N GLN A 557 21.63 -15.37 -12.02
CA GLN A 557 21.29 -16.80 -12.07
C GLN A 557 20.21 -17.09 -13.12
N TRP A 558 19.17 -16.26 -13.20
CA TRP A 558 18.12 -16.42 -14.20
C TRP A 558 18.65 -16.28 -15.63
N ILE A 559 19.49 -15.28 -15.89
CA ILE A 559 20.14 -15.07 -17.19
C ILE A 559 21.03 -16.28 -17.56
N TYR A 560 21.86 -16.74 -16.62
CA TYR A 560 22.73 -17.91 -16.83
C TYR A 560 21.94 -19.16 -17.21
N ILE A 561 20.85 -19.47 -16.47
CA ILE A 561 19.99 -20.62 -16.78
C ILE A 561 19.37 -20.48 -18.17
N LYS A 562 18.88 -19.29 -18.54
CA LYS A 562 18.27 -19.03 -19.84
C LYS A 562 19.26 -19.22 -21.00
N VAL A 563 20.48 -18.72 -20.87
CA VAL A 563 21.54 -18.88 -21.87
C VAL A 563 21.96 -20.35 -22.02
N LYS A 564 22.08 -21.07 -20.89
CA LYS A 564 22.42 -22.50 -20.90
C LYS A 564 21.34 -23.34 -21.58
N THR A 565 20.05 -23.05 -21.33
CA THR A 565 18.94 -23.78 -21.98
C THR A 565 18.81 -23.48 -23.47
N GLN A 566 19.19 -22.28 -23.93
CA GLN A 566 19.20 -21.93 -25.35
C GLN A 566 20.39 -22.59 -26.12
N LYS A 567 21.49 -22.88 -25.42
CA LYS A 567 22.65 -23.59 -26.08
C LYS A 567 22.44 -25.10 -26.21
N VAL A 568 21.49 -25.68 -25.48
CA VAL A 568 21.16 -27.12 -25.48
C VAL A 568 19.95 -27.45 -26.36
N ALA A 569 19.16 -26.44 -26.75
CA ALA A 569 18.04 -26.54 -27.69
C ALA A 569 18.49 -26.20 -29.12
#